data_83708b94311b0593c55e92f46c789566
#
_entry.id   83708b94311b0593c55e92f46c789566
#
_cell.length_a   1.000
_cell.length_b   1.000
_cell.length_c   1.000
_cell.angle_alpha   90.00
_cell.angle_beta   90.00
_cell.angle_gamma   90.00
#
_symmetry.space_group_name_H-M   'P 1'
#
loop_
_entity.id
_entity.type
_entity.pdbx_description
1 polymer ?
#
loop_
_entity_poly.entity_id
_entity_poly.type
_entity_poly.pdbx_seq_one_letter_code
_entity_poly.pdbx_strand_id
1 'polypeptide(L)'
;MFNLILLRHGESEWNAKNLFTGWVDVSLSAKGESEAKRGGELLKERNLLPDLVHTSLLRRAIQTANIALDACDRHWIPVQRSWRLNERHYGALQGKDKAQTLAKYGESQFKLWRRSFDVPPPPIDDSDEFSQALDPRYADLGNEMPKTECLKDVVARLLPYWKDSIAPDLSAGATVLVVAHGNSLRALVKELDGISDSEIAELNIPTGIPLHYVLDSKLKPTGAGVYLDPEAAKNAIAAVANQGKR
;
A
#
# COMPACT_ATOMS: atom_id res chain seq x y z
N MET A 1 14.26 -5.39 20.44
CA MET A 1 12.93 -5.09 19.87
C MET A 1 13.13 -4.17 18.69
N PHE A 2 12.38 -4.36 17.60
CA PHE A 2 12.53 -3.61 16.35
C PHE A 2 11.27 -2.81 16.05
N ASN A 3 11.41 -1.65 15.43
CA ASN A 3 10.30 -0.78 15.09
C ASN A 3 10.03 -0.83 13.58
N LEU A 4 8.85 -1.28 13.21
CA LEU A 4 8.34 -1.26 11.84
C LEU A 4 7.16 -0.29 11.77
N ILE A 5 7.21 0.63 10.83
CA ILE A 5 6.15 1.61 10.60
C ILE A 5 5.61 1.40 9.18
N LEU A 6 4.31 1.23 9.06
CA LEU A 6 3.62 1.11 7.78
C LEU A 6 2.83 2.37 7.51
N LEU A 7 2.98 2.96 6.33
CA LEU A 7 2.27 4.16 5.94
C LEU A 7 1.69 3.98 4.54
N ARG A 8 0.36 3.96 4.43
CA ARG A 8 -0.29 4.00 3.13
C ARG A 8 -0.18 5.41 2.56
N HIS A 9 0.13 5.49 1.26
CA HIS A 9 0.16 6.77 0.56
C HIS A 9 -1.11 7.60 0.80
N GLY A 10 -0.99 8.92 0.78
CA GLY A 10 -2.10 9.85 0.87
C GLY A 10 -3.10 9.68 -0.28
N GLU A 11 -4.28 10.30 -0.18
CA GLU A 11 -5.28 10.23 -1.24
C GLU A 11 -4.67 10.60 -2.60
N SER A 12 -4.84 9.76 -3.61
CA SER A 12 -4.44 10.07 -4.98
C SER A 12 -5.57 10.76 -5.76
N GLU A 13 -5.22 11.42 -6.88
CA GLU A 13 -6.21 12.02 -7.78
C GLU A 13 -7.30 11.02 -8.21
N TRP A 14 -6.91 9.75 -8.44
CA TRP A 14 -7.86 8.71 -8.82
C TRP A 14 -8.63 8.12 -7.64
N ASN A 15 -8.08 8.16 -6.43
CA ASN A 15 -8.88 7.88 -5.23
C ASN A 15 -10.00 8.90 -5.06
N ALA A 16 -9.70 10.19 -5.25
CA ALA A 16 -10.68 11.27 -5.21
C ALA A 16 -11.78 11.12 -6.27
N LYS A 17 -11.42 10.64 -7.47
CA LYS A 17 -12.33 10.35 -8.59
C LYS A 17 -13.02 8.99 -8.49
N ASN A 18 -12.80 8.21 -7.44
CA ASN A 18 -13.34 6.86 -7.25
C ASN A 18 -12.98 5.85 -8.35
N LEU A 19 -11.80 5.99 -8.99
CA LEU A 19 -11.32 5.09 -10.03
C LEU A 19 -10.45 3.96 -9.48
N PHE A 20 -10.43 2.82 -10.16
CA PHE A 20 -9.44 1.76 -9.94
C PHE A 20 -8.08 2.23 -10.44
N THR A 21 -7.08 2.31 -9.56
CA THR A 21 -5.77 2.87 -9.91
C THR A 21 -4.76 1.78 -10.29
N GLY A 22 -4.57 0.79 -9.43
CA GLY A 22 -3.57 -0.26 -9.67
C GLY A 22 -2.16 0.29 -9.90
N TRP A 23 -1.53 -0.09 -11.01
CA TRP A 23 -0.20 0.35 -11.39
C TRP A 23 -0.17 1.61 -12.25
N VAL A 24 -1.32 2.22 -12.55
CA VAL A 24 -1.35 3.54 -13.20
C VAL A 24 -0.70 4.56 -12.28
N ASP A 25 0.23 5.35 -12.83
CA ASP A 25 1.11 6.22 -12.05
C ASP A 25 0.52 7.64 -11.90
N VAL A 26 -0.41 7.78 -10.98
CA VAL A 26 -1.08 9.05 -10.66
C VAL A 26 -0.47 9.74 -9.44
N SER A 27 -0.59 11.05 -9.39
CA SER A 27 -0.11 11.89 -8.28
C SER A 27 -1.05 11.85 -7.07
N LEU A 28 -0.57 12.39 -5.96
CA LEU A 28 -1.42 12.71 -4.81
C LEU A 28 -2.38 13.84 -5.17
N SER A 29 -3.56 13.86 -4.54
CA SER A 29 -4.41 15.04 -4.46
C SER A 29 -3.85 16.03 -3.42
N ALA A 30 -4.30 17.27 -3.41
CA ALA A 30 -3.94 18.23 -2.37
C ALA A 30 -4.26 17.73 -0.95
N LYS A 31 -5.37 16.99 -0.81
CA LYS A 31 -5.69 16.31 0.44
C LYS A 31 -4.67 15.22 0.76
N GLY A 32 -4.25 14.43 -0.23
CA GLY A 32 -3.24 13.38 -0.04
C GLY A 32 -1.88 13.93 0.37
N GLU A 33 -1.47 15.10 -0.14
CA GLU A 33 -0.27 15.79 0.32
C GLU A 33 -0.39 16.23 1.79
N SER A 34 -1.54 16.75 2.19
CA SER A 34 -1.81 17.10 3.60
C SER A 34 -1.81 15.88 4.51
N GLU A 35 -2.38 14.75 4.05
CA GLU A 35 -2.35 13.47 4.77
C GLU A 35 -0.91 12.96 4.93
N ALA A 36 -0.09 13.04 3.88
CA ALA A 36 1.32 12.64 3.92
C ALA A 36 2.13 13.49 4.91
N LYS A 37 1.91 14.81 4.91
CA LYS A 37 2.52 15.73 5.86
C LYS A 37 2.12 15.39 7.29
N ARG A 38 0.82 15.19 7.55
CA ARG A 38 0.33 14.81 8.88
C ARG A 38 0.93 13.48 9.35
N GLY A 39 1.09 12.51 8.45
CA GLY A 39 1.77 11.25 8.75
C GLY A 39 3.20 11.47 9.28
N GLY A 40 3.97 12.34 8.63
CA GLY A 40 5.33 12.71 9.09
C GLY A 40 5.32 13.46 10.43
N GLU A 41 4.38 14.39 10.63
CA GLU A 41 4.22 15.10 11.91
C GLU A 41 3.92 14.11 13.06
N LEU A 42 3.06 13.12 12.84
CA LEU A 42 2.76 12.06 13.82
C LEU A 42 4.00 11.24 14.19
N LEU A 43 4.87 10.92 13.22
CA LEU A 43 6.16 10.26 13.49
C LEU A 43 7.03 11.10 14.39
N LYS A 44 7.13 12.39 14.12
CA LYS A 44 7.91 13.35 14.93
C LYS A 44 7.35 13.52 16.35
N GLU A 45 6.02 13.72 16.47
CA GLU A 45 5.32 13.86 17.75
C GLU A 45 5.52 12.65 18.67
N ARG A 46 5.59 11.45 18.09
CA ARG A 46 5.77 10.19 18.83
C ARG A 46 7.24 9.78 19.00
N ASN A 47 8.17 10.60 18.53
CA ASN A 47 9.61 10.28 18.49
C ASN A 47 9.91 8.91 17.84
N LEU A 48 9.13 8.55 16.82
CA LEU A 48 9.26 7.34 16.00
C LEU A 48 9.94 7.70 14.68
N LEU A 49 11.15 8.20 14.76
CA LEU A 49 11.89 8.69 13.60
C LEU A 49 12.52 7.53 12.82
N PRO A 50 12.21 7.37 11.52
CA PRO A 50 12.79 6.29 10.73
C PRO A 50 14.28 6.52 10.44
N ASP A 51 15.02 5.41 10.29
CA ASP A 51 16.43 5.40 9.88
C ASP A 51 16.58 5.10 8.39
N LEU A 52 15.57 4.44 7.79
CA LEU A 52 15.48 4.21 6.35
C LEU A 52 14.04 3.97 5.90
N VAL A 53 13.80 4.13 4.61
CA VAL A 53 12.49 3.93 4.00
C VAL A 53 12.54 2.89 2.90
N HIS A 54 11.52 2.00 2.87
CA HIS A 54 11.18 1.21 1.71
C HIS A 54 9.90 1.74 1.06
N THR A 55 9.90 1.94 -0.25
CA THR A 55 8.72 2.38 -0.97
C THR A 55 8.59 1.72 -2.34
N SER A 56 7.46 1.93 -3.00
CA SER A 56 7.19 1.39 -4.33
C SER A 56 7.82 2.22 -5.45
N LEU A 57 7.58 1.82 -6.70
CA LEU A 57 7.93 2.61 -7.89
C LEU A 57 6.82 3.57 -8.32
N LEU A 58 5.70 3.64 -7.59
CA LEU A 58 4.56 4.47 -7.95
C LEU A 58 4.66 5.84 -7.30
N ARG A 59 4.45 6.88 -8.11
CA ARG A 59 4.62 8.29 -7.76
C ARG A 59 3.94 8.66 -6.44
N ARG A 60 2.69 8.28 -6.23
CA ARG A 60 1.94 8.63 -5.02
C ARG A 60 2.56 8.12 -3.72
N ALA A 61 3.21 6.94 -3.75
CA ALA A 61 3.92 6.42 -2.58
C ALA A 61 5.26 7.15 -2.38
N ILE A 62 5.99 7.42 -3.47
CA ILE A 62 7.24 8.19 -3.45
C ILE A 62 6.98 9.62 -2.94
N GLN A 63 5.95 10.30 -3.43
CA GLN A 63 5.56 11.63 -2.95
C GLN A 63 5.20 11.62 -1.47
N THR A 64 4.40 10.62 -1.04
CA THR A 64 4.06 10.46 0.38
C THR A 64 5.30 10.27 1.25
N ALA A 65 6.24 9.41 0.82
CA ALA A 65 7.50 9.21 1.54
C ALA A 65 8.29 10.52 1.66
N ASN A 66 8.49 11.25 0.55
CA ASN A 66 9.23 12.50 0.56
C ASN A 66 8.61 13.56 1.47
N ILE A 67 7.28 13.75 1.39
CA ILE A 67 6.56 14.73 2.21
C ILE A 67 6.59 14.35 3.70
N ALA A 68 6.39 13.06 4.02
CA ALA A 68 6.43 12.59 5.40
C ALA A 68 7.84 12.72 6.01
N LEU A 69 8.90 12.40 5.23
CA LEU A 69 10.28 12.54 5.67
C LEU A 69 10.67 14.00 5.89
N ASP A 70 10.23 14.91 5.02
CA ASP A 70 10.42 16.35 5.21
C ASP A 70 9.74 16.82 6.51
N ALA A 71 8.49 16.44 6.74
CA ALA A 71 7.72 16.81 7.92
C ALA A 71 8.32 16.31 9.25
N CYS A 72 9.05 15.19 9.23
CA CYS A 72 9.72 14.65 10.42
C CYS A 72 11.24 14.92 10.46
N ASP A 73 11.76 15.83 9.61
CA ASP A 73 13.19 16.18 9.51
C ASP A 73 14.11 14.97 9.21
N ARG A 74 13.62 14.03 8.37
CA ARG A 74 14.33 12.81 7.99
C ARG A 74 14.55 12.67 6.48
N HIS A 75 14.42 13.74 5.69
CA HIS A 75 14.59 13.71 4.22
C HIS A 75 15.97 13.23 3.75
N TRP A 76 16.98 13.21 4.61
CA TRP A 76 18.36 12.81 4.33
C TRP A 76 18.64 11.30 4.45
N ILE A 77 17.69 10.50 5.00
CA ILE A 77 17.91 9.07 5.22
C ILE A 77 17.81 8.27 3.92
N PRO A 78 18.38 7.04 3.86
CA PRO A 78 18.26 6.17 2.69
C PRO A 78 16.82 5.82 2.34
N VAL A 79 16.52 5.80 1.03
CA VAL A 79 15.23 5.37 0.48
C VAL A 79 15.45 4.27 -0.55
N GLN A 80 14.94 3.08 -0.29
CA GLN A 80 14.96 1.94 -1.19
C GLN A 80 13.62 1.82 -1.91
N ARG A 81 13.64 1.57 -3.23
CA ARG A 81 12.45 1.43 -4.05
C ARG A 81 12.37 0.04 -4.65
N SER A 82 11.16 -0.56 -4.62
CA SER A 82 10.93 -1.86 -5.24
C SER A 82 9.52 -1.96 -5.82
N TRP A 83 9.40 -2.49 -7.05
CA TRP A 83 8.11 -2.81 -7.65
C TRP A 83 7.32 -3.81 -6.81
N ARG A 84 8.00 -4.62 -6.00
CA ARG A 84 7.36 -5.60 -5.10
C ARG A 84 6.49 -4.96 -4.04
N LEU A 85 6.67 -3.65 -3.78
CA LEU A 85 5.81 -2.83 -2.92
C LEU A 85 4.71 -2.08 -3.69
N ASN A 86 4.62 -2.18 -5.02
CA ASN A 86 3.56 -1.56 -5.78
C ASN A 86 2.17 -2.00 -5.30
N GLU A 87 1.16 -1.20 -5.63
CA GLU A 87 -0.25 -1.58 -5.44
C GLU A 87 -0.56 -2.87 -6.22
N ARG A 88 -1.60 -3.56 -5.86
CA ARG A 88 -2.15 -4.67 -6.63
C ARG A 88 -2.50 -4.22 -8.04
N HIS A 89 -2.11 -4.99 -9.04
CA HIS A 89 -2.48 -4.72 -10.42
C HIS A 89 -3.95 -5.07 -10.66
N TYR A 90 -4.76 -4.06 -10.95
CA TYR A 90 -6.20 -4.25 -11.12
C TYR A 90 -6.62 -4.72 -12.53
N GLY A 91 -5.66 -5.10 -13.38
CA GLY A 91 -5.94 -5.62 -14.72
C GLY A 91 -6.78 -4.66 -15.55
N ALA A 92 -7.75 -5.19 -16.29
CA ALA A 92 -8.66 -4.42 -17.14
C ALA A 92 -9.61 -3.47 -16.37
N LEU A 93 -9.59 -3.49 -15.04
CA LEU A 93 -10.33 -2.52 -14.23
C LEU A 93 -9.57 -1.19 -14.04
N GLN A 94 -8.26 -1.13 -14.36
CA GLN A 94 -7.51 0.13 -14.27
C GLN A 94 -8.21 1.24 -15.08
N GLY A 95 -8.38 2.43 -14.48
CA GLY A 95 -9.10 3.55 -15.06
C GLY A 95 -10.63 3.49 -15.00
N LYS A 96 -11.21 2.35 -14.61
CA LYS A 96 -12.68 2.22 -14.53
C LYS A 96 -13.21 2.83 -13.23
N ASP A 97 -14.38 3.45 -13.32
CA ASP A 97 -15.11 3.97 -12.17
C ASP A 97 -15.67 2.82 -11.31
N LYS A 98 -15.50 2.90 -10.00
CA LYS A 98 -15.92 1.84 -9.08
C LYS A 98 -17.43 1.70 -8.98
N ALA A 99 -18.18 2.81 -8.99
CA ALA A 99 -19.64 2.77 -8.93
C ALA A 99 -20.24 2.21 -10.21
N GLN A 100 -19.71 2.61 -11.38
CA GLN A 100 -20.13 2.05 -12.67
C GLN A 100 -19.77 0.57 -12.78
N THR A 101 -18.61 0.15 -12.27
CA THR A 101 -18.20 -1.26 -12.24
C THR A 101 -19.13 -2.07 -11.34
N LEU A 102 -19.49 -1.54 -10.16
CA LEU A 102 -20.47 -2.16 -9.26
C LEU A 102 -21.84 -2.31 -9.95
N ALA A 103 -22.34 -1.26 -10.60
CA ALA A 103 -23.60 -1.28 -11.31
C ALA A 103 -23.62 -2.29 -12.47
N LYS A 104 -22.51 -2.42 -13.19
CA LYS A 104 -22.37 -3.31 -14.36
C LYS A 104 -22.29 -4.79 -13.98
N TYR A 105 -21.51 -5.13 -12.96
CA TYR A 105 -21.16 -6.52 -12.64
C TYR A 105 -21.85 -7.06 -11.39
N GLY A 106 -22.52 -6.21 -10.63
CA GLY A 106 -23.21 -6.57 -9.39
C GLY A 106 -22.27 -6.66 -8.19
N GLU A 107 -22.86 -6.61 -6.98
CA GLU A 107 -22.13 -6.51 -5.71
C GLU A 107 -21.20 -7.72 -5.46
N SER A 108 -21.69 -8.93 -5.75
CA SER A 108 -20.91 -10.16 -5.52
C SER A 108 -19.62 -10.19 -6.34
N GLN A 109 -19.70 -9.94 -7.66
CA GLN A 109 -18.53 -9.94 -8.53
C GLN A 109 -17.59 -8.77 -8.21
N PHE A 110 -18.13 -7.58 -7.93
CA PHE A 110 -17.35 -6.41 -7.52
C PHE A 110 -16.59 -6.68 -6.23
N LYS A 111 -17.25 -7.30 -5.23
CA LYS A 111 -16.61 -7.66 -3.96
C LYS A 111 -15.51 -8.70 -4.17
N LEU A 112 -15.72 -9.72 -5.00
CA LEU A 112 -14.71 -10.71 -5.35
C LEU A 112 -13.46 -10.06 -5.93
N TRP A 113 -13.57 -9.27 -6.99
CA TRP A 113 -12.42 -8.61 -7.61
C TRP A 113 -11.72 -7.62 -6.70
N ARG A 114 -12.45 -7.01 -5.77
CA ARG A 114 -11.90 -5.95 -4.92
C ARG A 114 -11.30 -6.48 -3.63
N ARG A 115 -11.82 -7.57 -3.07
CA ARG A 115 -11.58 -7.96 -1.68
C ARG A 115 -11.12 -9.40 -1.48
N SER A 116 -11.43 -10.32 -2.39
CA SER A 116 -11.05 -11.72 -2.20
C SER A 116 -9.52 -11.87 -2.17
N PHE A 117 -9.09 -12.96 -1.55
CA PHE A 117 -7.67 -13.28 -1.46
C PHE A 117 -7.12 -13.79 -2.80
N ASP A 118 -7.88 -14.60 -3.53
CA ASP A 118 -7.40 -15.42 -4.65
C ASP A 118 -8.12 -15.21 -6.00
N VAL A 119 -9.08 -14.27 -6.09
CA VAL A 119 -9.79 -13.98 -7.35
C VAL A 119 -9.30 -12.67 -7.95
N PRO A 120 -8.50 -12.71 -9.04
CA PRO A 120 -8.04 -11.50 -9.72
C PRO A 120 -9.13 -10.89 -10.61
N PRO A 121 -9.07 -9.59 -10.90
CA PRO A 121 -9.81 -8.99 -12.00
C PRO A 121 -9.38 -9.57 -13.36
N PRO A 122 -10.15 -9.34 -14.44
CA PRO A 122 -9.72 -9.72 -15.78
C PRO A 122 -8.36 -9.09 -16.14
N PRO A 123 -7.47 -9.81 -16.85
CA PRO A 123 -6.17 -9.26 -17.24
C PRO A 123 -6.32 -8.07 -18.20
N ILE A 124 -5.39 -7.12 -18.12
CA ILE A 124 -5.30 -6.01 -19.06
C ILE A 124 -4.66 -6.48 -20.38
N ASP A 125 -5.13 -5.92 -21.49
CA ASP A 125 -4.48 -6.09 -22.79
C ASP A 125 -3.24 -5.20 -22.88
N ASP A 126 -2.18 -5.66 -23.57
CA ASP A 126 -0.94 -4.89 -23.73
C ASP A 126 -1.16 -3.60 -24.53
N SER A 127 -2.19 -3.55 -25.38
CA SER A 127 -2.59 -2.36 -26.16
C SER A 127 -3.46 -1.36 -25.40
N ASP A 128 -3.91 -1.70 -24.21
CA ASP A 128 -4.72 -0.78 -23.37
C ASP A 128 -3.88 0.45 -22.95
N GLU A 129 -4.48 1.63 -22.97
CA GLU A 129 -3.82 2.89 -22.59
C GLU A 129 -3.26 2.89 -21.16
N PHE A 130 -3.80 2.04 -20.28
CA PHE A 130 -3.36 1.89 -18.89
C PHE A 130 -2.46 0.67 -18.68
N SER A 131 -2.01 0.02 -19.75
CA SER A 131 -1.05 -1.08 -19.66
C SER A 131 0.35 -0.55 -19.30
N GLN A 132 1.10 -1.34 -18.54
CA GLN A 132 2.51 -1.08 -18.21
C GLN A 132 3.49 -1.85 -19.11
N ALA A 133 3.01 -2.51 -20.18
CA ALA A 133 3.83 -3.36 -21.05
C ALA A 133 5.07 -2.65 -21.64
N LEU A 134 4.99 -1.33 -21.86
CA LEU A 134 6.09 -0.51 -22.39
C LEU A 134 6.71 0.42 -21.33
N ASP A 135 6.37 0.29 -20.06
CA ASP A 135 6.91 1.14 -19.01
C ASP A 135 8.34 0.73 -18.67
N PRO A 136 9.34 1.63 -18.83
CA PRO A 136 10.75 1.31 -18.59
C PRO A 136 11.07 0.92 -17.16
N ARG A 137 10.23 1.29 -16.18
CA ARG A 137 10.41 0.88 -14.78
C ARG A 137 10.30 -0.62 -14.56
N TYR A 138 9.68 -1.32 -15.49
CA TYR A 138 9.37 -2.75 -15.40
C TYR A 138 9.99 -3.58 -16.54
N ALA A 139 10.88 -2.98 -17.33
CA ALA A 139 11.50 -3.64 -18.49
C ALA A 139 12.21 -4.96 -18.12
N ASP A 140 12.81 -5.02 -16.92
CA ASP A 140 13.54 -6.20 -16.45
C ASP A 140 12.62 -7.34 -15.98
N LEU A 141 11.31 -7.12 -15.86
CA LEU A 141 10.37 -8.15 -15.41
C LEU A 141 10.04 -9.16 -16.53
N GLY A 142 10.11 -8.76 -17.79
CA GLY A 142 9.77 -9.65 -18.89
C GLY A 142 8.40 -10.34 -18.69
N ASN A 143 8.42 -11.67 -18.69
CA ASN A 143 7.21 -12.49 -18.50
C ASN A 143 6.66 -12.47 -17.05
N GLU A 144 7.41 -11.96 -16.07
CA GLU A 144 6.94 -11.80 -14.70
C GLU A 144 6.07 -10.55 -14.50
N MET A 145 5.96 -9.71 -15.54
CA MET A 145 5.13 -8.51 -15.52
C MET A 145 3.66 -8.89 -15.32
N PRO A 146 3.00 -8.50 -14.20
CA PRO A 146 1.63 -8.88 -13.96
C PRO A 146 0.68 -8.12 -14.91
N LYS A 147 -0.27 -8.84 -15.50
CA LYS A 147 -1.39 -8.26 -16.25
C LYS A 147 -2.66 -8.13 -15.40
N THR A 148 -2.66 -8.76 -14.24
CA THR A 148 -3.68 -8.68 -13.18
C THR A 148 -3.13 -9.36 -11.94
N GLU A 149 -3.64 -8.99 -10.77
CA GLU A 149 -3.27 -9.62 -9.49
C GLU A 149 -4.50 -9.78 -8.58
N CYS A 150 -4.57 -10.89 -7.85
CA CYS A 150 -5.29 -11.00 -6.60
C CYS A 150 -4.37 -10.68 -5.41
N LEU A 151 -4.87 -10.70 -4.19
CA LEU A 151 -4.04 -10.41 -3.00
C LEU A 151 -2.97 -11.50 -2.77
N LYS A 152 -3.26 -12.75 -3.11
CA LYS A 152 -2.31 -13.87 -3.05
C LYS A 152 -1.07 -13.62 -3.90
N ASP A 153 -1.24 -13.04 -5.10
CA ASP A 153 -0.13 -12.69 -5.99
C ASP A 153 0.72 -11.56 -5.37
N VAL A 154 0.07 -10.57 -4.76
CA VAL A 154 0.78 -9.50 -4.04
C VAL A 154 1.58 -10.06 -2.87
N VAL A 155 1.03 -10.98 -2.09
CA VAL A 155 1.76 -11.69 -1.01
C VAL A 155 2.98 -12.42 -1.59
N ALA A 156 2.80 -13.18 -2.68
CA ALA A 156 3.85 -13.96 -3.30
C ALA A 156 5.06 -13.12 -3.75
N ARG A 157 4.82 -11.90 -4.32
CA ARG A 157 5.92 -11.01 -4.73
C ARG A 157 6.49 -10.15 -3.59
N LEU A 158 5.71 -9.88 -2.55
CA LEU A 158 6.13 -9.04 -1.43
C LEU A 158 6.99 -9.81 -0.43
N LEU A 159 6.64 -11.05 -0.09
CA LEU A 159 7.34 -11.82 0.95
C LEU A 159 8.83 -12.04 0.67
N PRO A 160 9.29 -12.32 -0.57
CA PRO A 160 10.72 -12.35 -0.85
C PRO A 160 11.41 -11.00 -0.53
N TYR A 161 10.80 -9.87 -0.90
CA TYR A 161 11.36 -8.56 -0.60
C TYR A 161 11.36 -8.24 0.90
N TRP A 162 10.32 -8.65 1.63
CA TRP A 162 10.30 -8.60 3.09
C TRP A 162 11.50 -9.33 3.66
N LYS A 163 11.70 -10.60 3.24
CA LYS A 163 12.75 -11.47 3.76
C LYS A 163 14.17 -10.98 3.41
N ASP A 164 14.35 -10.51 2.18
CA ASP A 164 15.68 -10.26 1.63
C ASP A 164 16.14 -8.79 1.79
N SER A 165 15.21 -7.87 2.13
CA SER A 165 15.50 -6.44 2.26
C SER A 165 14.99 -5.85 3.58
N ILE A 166 13.69 -5.88 3.85
CA ILE A 166 13.11 -5.20 5.01
C ILE A 166 13.52 -5.86 6.34
N ALA A 167 13.46 -7.19 6.40
CA ALA A 167 13.80 -7.94 7.61
C ALA A 167 15.28 -7.82 8.01
N PRO A 168 16.26 -7.83 7.07
CA PRO A 168 17.65 -7.54 7.40
C PRO A 168 17.86 -6.14 7.99
N ASP A 169 17.23 -5.12 7.42
CA ASP A 169 17.36 -3.74 7.92
C ASP A 169 16.80 -3.60 9.34
N LEU A 170 15.64 -4.22 9.62
CA LEU A 170 15.09 -4.32 10.98
C LEU A 170 16.05 -5.04 11.93
N SER A 171 16.61 -6.17 11.49
CA SER A 171 17.53 -6.99 12.30
C SER A 171 18.85 -6.27 12.58
N ALA A 172 19.26 -5.34 11.73
CA ALA A 172 20.38 -4.44 11.95
C ALA A 172 20.08 -3.35 13.00
N GLY A 173 18.85 -3.27 13.50
CA GLY A 173 18.43 -2.32 14.53
C GLY A 173 17.80 -1.05 14.01
N ALA A 174 17.59 -0.91 12.72
CA ALA A 174 16.96 0.26 12.12
C ALA A 174 15.47 0.36 12.47
N THR A 175 14.98 1.58 12.69
CA THR A 175 13.55 1.90 12.62
C THR A 175 13.18 2.03 11.15
N VAL A 176 12.38 1.08 10.65
CA VAL A 176 12.05 0.97 9.23
C VAL A 176 10.68 1.55 8.95
N LEU A 177 10.58 2.48 7.99
CA LEU A 177 9.33 2.99 7.44
C LEU A 177 9.05 2.35 6.08
N VAL A 178 7.90 1.72 5.93
CA VAL A 178 7.40 1.19 4.64
C VAL A 178 6.27 2.08 4.16
N VAL A 179 6.50 2.83 3.09
CA VAL A 179 5.48 3.69 2.46
C VAL A 179 4.99 3.00 1.19
N ALA A 180 3.75 2.51 1.23
CA ALA A 180 3.23 1.69 0.14
C ALA A 180 1.72 1.89 -0.07
N HIS A 181 0.99 0.84 -0.45
CA HIS A 181 -0.38 0.92 -0.95
C HIS A 181 -1.34 0.06 -0.14
N GLY A 182 -2.63 0.24 -0.38
CA GLY A 182 -3.67 -0.49 0.35
C GLY A 182 -3.47 -2.00 0.31
N ASN A 183 -3.25 -2.60 -0.86
CA ASN A 183 -3.13 -4.06 -0.94
C ASN A 183 -1.73 -4.57 -0.59
N SER A 184 -0.64 -3.85 -0.91
CA SER A 184 0.70 -4.27 -0.48
C SER A 184 0.83 -4.24 1.04
N LEU A 185 0.29 -3.22 1.72
CA LEU A 185 0.27 -3.19 3.18
C LEU A 185 -0.68 -4.23 3.79
N ARG A 186 -1.85 -4.50 3.16
CA ARG A 186 -2.73 -5.61 3.58
C ARG A 186 -2.01 -6.96 3.51
N ALA A 187 -1.22 -7.19 2.47
CA ALA A 187 -0.42 -8.41 2.32
C ALA A 187 0.61 -8.55 3.46
N LEU A 188 1.28 -7.45 3.80
CA LEU A 188 2.27 -7.43 4.89
C LEU A 188 1.61 -7.62 6.27
N VAL A 189 0.51 -6.90 6.55
CA VAL A 189 -0.24 -7.02 7.81
C VAL A 189 -0.83 -8.44 7.95
N LYS A 190 -1.32 -9.04 6.86
CA LYS A 190 -1.80 -10.43 6.86
C LYS A 190 -0.72 -11.39 7.38
N GLU A 191 0.52 -11.22 6.94
CA GLU A 191 1.64 -12.05 7.36
C GLU A 191 2.06 -11.77 8.80
N LEU A 192 2.13 -10.50 9.19
CA LEU A 192 2.52 -10.10 10.55
C LEU A 192 1.52 -10.57 11.60
N ASP A 193 0.23 -10.36 11.36
CA ASP A 193 -0.84 -10.64 12.33
C ASP A 193 -1.43 -12.06 12.17
N GLY A 194 -0.98 -12.85 11.18
CA GLY A 194 -1.47 -14.20 10.93
C GLY A 194 -2.95 -14.24 10.51
N ILE A 195 -3.44 -13.21 9.79
CA ILE A 195 -4.84 -13.09 9.36
C ILE A 195 -5.16 -14.17 8.32
N SER A 196 -6.28 -14.86 8.47
CA SER A 196 -6.71 -15.88 7.52
C SER A 196 -7.09 -15.31 6.14
N ASP A 197 -7.18 -16.17 5.12
CA ASP A 197 -7.57 -15.79 3.76
C ASP A 197 -9.01 -15.25 3.68
N SER A 198 -9.89 -15.72 4.55
CA SER A 198 -11.28 -15.23 4.66
C SER A 198 -11.38 -13.89 5.38
N GLU A 199 -10.63 -13.71 6.46
CA GLU A 199 -10.70 -12.50 7.29
C GLU A 199 -10.02 -11.28 6.62
N ILE A 200 -9.01 -11.50 5.77
CA ILE A 200 -8.28 -10.42 5.12
C ILE A 200 -9.17 -9.52 4.27
N ALA A 201 -10.31 -10.02 3.79
CA ALA A 201 -11.26 -9.25 3.01
C ALA A 201 -11.79 -8.00 3.75
N GLU A 202 -11.88 -8.07 5.07
CA GLU A 202 -12.41 -6.98 5.92
C GLU A 202 -11.35 -5.96 6.36
N LEU A 203 -10.05 -6.29 6.21
CA LEU A 203 -8.98 -5.36 6.58
C LEU A 203 -8.92 -4.15 5.64
N ASN A 204 -8.97 -2.96 6.21
CA ASN A 204 -8.79 -1.68 5.51
C ASN A 204 -7.63 -0.90 6.13
N ILE A 205 -6.70 -0.46 5.30
CA ILE A 205 -5.59 0.40 5.71
C ILE A 205 -5.93 1.84 5.30
N PRO A 206 -6.04 2.79 6.24
CA PRO A 206 -6.33 4.18 5.94
C PRO A 206 -5.15 4.88 5.27
N THR A 207 -5.41 5.95 4.51
CA THR A 207 -4.37 6.80 3.90
C THR A 207 -3.72 7.71 4.94
N GLY A 208 -2.42 7.94 4.82
CA GLY A 208 -1.69 8.98 5.53
C GLY A 208 -1.53 8.79 7.04
N ILE A 209 -1.99 7.68 7.64
CA ILE A 209 -1.90 7.44 9.08
C ILE A 209 -0.92 6.31 9.36
N PRO A 210 0.22 6.57 10.03
CA PRO A 210 1.20 5.54 10.32
C PRO A 210 0.67 4.46 11.26
N LEU A 211 0.91 3.19 10.92
CA LEU A 211 0.65 1.99 11.70
C LEU A 211 1.97 1.44 12.22
N HIS A 212 2.17 1.44 13.52
CA HIS A 212 3.41 1.03 14.18
C HIS A 212 3.30 -0.38 14.75
N TYR A 213 4.30 -1.19 14.45
CA TYR A 213 4.54 -2.50 15.04
C TYR A 213 5.85 -2.51 15.83
N VAL A 214 5.82 -3.12 17.01
CA VAL A 214 7.01 -3.52 17.76
C VAL A 214 7.22 -5.02 17.53
N LEU A 215 8.39 -5.38 17.02
CA LEU A 215 8.74 -6.77 16.68
C LEU A 215 9.80 -7.31 17.65
N ASP A 216 9.72 -8.61 17.93
CA ASP A 216 10.71 -9.34 18.72
C ASP A 216 11.98 -9.69 17.92
N SER A 217 12.90 -10.45 18.52
CA SER A 217 14.14 -10.91 17.87
C SER A 217 13.93 -11.88 16.69
N LYS A 218 12.73 -12.43 16.55
CA LYS A 218 12.33 -13.30 15.42
C LYS A 218 11.46 -12.53 14.39
N LEU A 219 11.38 -11.22 14.52
CA LEU A 219 10.55 -10.33 13.72
C LEU A 219 9.05 -10.67 13.79
N LYS A 220 8.61 -11.23 14.94
CA LYS A 220 7.19 -11.45 15.21
C LYS A 220 6.64 -10.25 15.99
N PRO A 221 5.40 -9.78 15.68
CA PRO A 221 4.75 -8.76 16.46
C PRO A 221 4.65 -9.14 17.94
N THR A 222 4.99 -8.20 18.84
CA THR A 222 4.84 -8.39 20.29
C THR A 222 3.42 -8.05 20.78
N GLY A 223 2.61 -7.49 19.90
CA GLY A 223 1.21 -7.11 20.09
C GLY A 223 0.61 -6.63 18.77
N ALA A 224 -0.65 -6.27 18.78
CA ALA A 224 -1.31 -5.71 17.60
C ALA A 224 -0.65 -4.40 17.15
N GLY A 225 -0.66 -4.14 15.84
CA GLY A 225 -0.23 -2.86 15.29
C GLY A 225 -1.08 -1.70 15.83
N VAL A 226 -0.43 -0.57 16.11
CA VAL A 226 -1.08 0.60 16.70
C VAL A 226 -0.99 1.79 15.74
N TYR A 227 -2.14 2.34 15.34
CA TYR A 227 -2.16 3.60 14.58
C TYR A 227 -1.73 4.77 15.47
N LEU A 228 -0.88 5.66 14.93
CA LEU A 228 -0.38 6.83 15.69
C LEU A 228 -1.47 7.88 15.96
N ASP A 229 -2.56 7.85 15.19
CA ASP A 229 -3.81 8.59 15.42
C ASP A 229 -4.99 7.62 15.31
N PRO A 230 -5.39 6.94 16.43
CA PRO A 230 -6.44 5.91 16.39
C PRO A 230 -7.81 6.44 15.99
N GLU A 231 -8.17 7.66 16.40
CA GLU A 231 -9.47 8.27 16.09
C GLU A 231 -9.58 8.62 14.60
N ALA A 232 -8.55 9.25 14.03
CA ALA A 232 -8.49 9.53 12.60
C ALA A 232 -8.49 8.21 11.79
N ALA A 233 -7.77 7.19 12.26
CA ALA A 233 -7.73 5.88 11.61
C ALA A 233 -9.11 5.21 11.56
N LYS A 234 -9.85 5.21 12.66
CA LYS A 234 -11.21 4.65 12.72
C LYS A 234 -12.14 5.30 11.68
N ASN A 235 -12.13 6.62 11.60
CA ASN A 235 -12.95 7.38 10.64
C ASN A 235 -12.54 7.10 9.19
N ALA A 236 -11.24 7.07 8.91
CA ALA A 236 -10.73 6.83 7.58
C ALA A 236 -10.93 5.39 7.11
N ILE A 237 -10.84 4.38 8.00
CA ILE A 237 -11.16 2.98 7.70
C ILE A 237 -12.62 2.85 7.24
N ALA A 238 -13.56 3.48 7.93
CA ALA A 238 -14.96 3.50 7.54
C ALA A 238 -15.17 4.14 6.15
N ALA A 239 -14.45 5.22 5.84
CA ALA A 239 -14.50 5.86 4.52
C ALA A 239 -13.98 4.95 3.41
N VAL A 240 -12.88 4.19 3.64
CA VAL A 240 -12.34 3.22 2.67
C VAL A 240 -13.31 2.07 2.41
N ALA A 241 -13.98 1.56 3.45
CA ALA A 241 -14.97 0.49 3.33
C ALA A 241 -16.15 0.90 2.41
N ASN A 242 -16.54 2.17 2.44
CA ASN A 242 -17.67 2.71 1.67
C ASN A 242 -17.30 3.20 0.24
N GLN A 243 -16.04 3.09 -0.18
CA GLN A 243 -15.66 3.35 -1.57
C GLN A 243 -16.39 2.38 -2.51
N GLY A 244 -17.02 2.87 -3.55
CA GLY A 244 -17.85 2.08 -4.47
C GLY A 244 -19.36 2.25 -4.24
N LYS A 245 -19.77 2.81 -3.09
CA LYS A 245 -21.16 3.21 -2.83
C LYS A 245 -21.38 4.72 -3.07
N ARG A 246 -20.33 5.42 -3.52
CA ARG A 246 -20.35 6.86 -3.86
C ARG A 246 -20.57 7.07 -5.33
#